data_b02091780fee42a5fb3f9b2ee4703b2c
#
_entry.id   b02091780fee42a5fb3f9b2ee4703b2c
#
_cell.length_a   1.000
_cell.length_b   1.000
_cell.length_c   1.000
_cell.angle_alpha   90.00
_cell.angle_beta   90.00
_cell.angle_gamma   90.00
#
_symmetry.space_group_name_H-M   'P 1'
#
loop_
_entity.id
_entity.type
_entity.pdbx_description
1 polymer ?
#
loop_
_entity_poly.entity_id
_entity_poly.type
_entity_poly.pdbx_seq_one_letter_code
_entity_poly.pdbx_strand_id
1 'polypeptide(L)'
;MVPQREPNSGAGEAAGRNWRVTLLIDFLCRFSGGLALALCLTSTTLVPGGFFRVNLLVVLGLATFAGLLASTVGLTTVVWLMVVAAAAAWGGSILMYADRRHGGLVCCGLAAVCGGLATVLVGDPTTAASVPRLLSGCLIGLTVNAMLLGHWYLNAPGMRVDALRRSIDQTLLAWGLLLAVTLAAVGWQFATAGSDGTGWLSQFGAAVAVASGGRNVGLDQTGLALLWLRWLAGLLGLPVLLVMSRKTLDIPNTQSATGILYVACLAVILGELTAQLLAVPATVGVAAVAQP
;
A
#
# COMPACT_ATOMS: atom_id res chain seq x y z
N MET A 1 -38.07 -40.34 -8.87
CA MET A 1 -37.96 -38.97 -8.30
C MET A 1 -36.62 -38.90 -7.61
N VAL A 2 -35.58 -38.39 -8.29
CA VAL A 2 -34.21 -38.30 -7.76
C VAL A 2 -34.12 -36.96 -7.02
N PRO A 3 -33.74 -36.92 -5.75
CA PRO A 3 -33.60 -35.63 -5.04
C PRO A 3 -32.44 -34.86 -5.66
N GLN A 4 -32.75 -33.69 -6.20
CA GLN A 4 -31.74 -32.72 -6.62
C GLN A 4 -31.00 -32.27 -5.34
N ARG A 5 -29.70 -32.57 -5.26
CA ARG A 5 -28.82 -31.97 -4.24
C ARG A 5 -28.71 -30.49 -4.54
N GLU A 6 -29.20 -29.67 -3.62
CA GLU A 6 -28.97 -28.23 -3.64
C GLU A 6 -27.46 -27.97 -3.72
N PRO A 7 -26.99 -27.05 -4.59
CA PRO A 7 -25.58 -26.70 -4.64
C PRO A 7 -25.19 -26.08 -3.30
N ASN A 8 -24.09 -26.58 -2.77
CA ASN A 8 -23.48 -26.32 -1.47
C ASN A 8 -23.27 -24.80 -1.24
N SER A 9 -24.26 -24.09 -0.72
CA SER A 9 -24.25 -22.63 -0.47
C SER A 9 -23.10 -22.21 0.45
N GLY A 10 -22.68 -23.07 1.38
CA GLY A 10 -21.58 -22.80 2.31
C GLY A 10 -20.19 -22.72 1.65
N ALA A 11 -19.96 -23.39 0.52
CA ALA A 11 -18.66 -23.32 -0.17
C ALA A 11 -18.47 -21.98 -0.89
N GLY A 12 -19.53 -21.40 -1.45
CA GLY A 12 -19.51 -20.07 -2.06
C GLY A 12 -19.28 -18.94 -1.06
N GLU A 13 -19.95 -19.01 0.10
CA GLU A 13 -19.75 -18.03 1.18
C GLU A 13 -18.34 -18.09 1.79
N ALA A 14 -17.80 -19.30 1.97
CA ALA A 14 -16.44 -19.49 2.48
C ALA A 14 -15.39 -18.94 1.48
N ALA A 15 -15.56 -19.21 0.19
CA ALA A 15 -14.70 -18.65 -0.86
C ALA A 15 -14.81 -17.11 -0.93
N GLY A 16 -16.03 -16.58 -0.87
CA GLY A 16 -16.30 -15.14 -0.85
C GLY A 16 -15.72 -14.43 0.37
N ARG A 17 -15.67 -15.06 1.53
CA ARG A 17 -15.07 -14.53 2.76
C ARG A 17 -13.55 -14.53 2.67
N ASN A 18 -12.96 -15.57 2.13
CA ASN A 18 -11.50 -15.72 2.08
C ASN A 18 -10.81 -14.65 1.23
N TRP A 19 -11.36 -14.27 0.07
CA TRP A 19 -10.71 -13.26 -0.78
C TRP A 19 -10.70 -11.87 -0.13
N ARG A 20 -11.78 -11.47 0.57
CA ARG A 20 -11.84 -10.18 1.28
C ARG A 20 -10.79 -10.10 2.39
N VAL A 21 -10.65 -11.19 3.16
CA VAL A 21 -9.63 -11.28 4.21
C VAL A 21 -8.23 -11.24 3.59
N THR A 22 -8.00 -11.93 2.47
CA THR A 22 -6.70 -11.95 1.77
C THR A 22 -6.33 -10.56 1.25
N LEU A 23 -7.28 -9.78 0.71
CA LEU A 23 -7.03 -8.39 0.32
C LEU A 23 -6.60 -7.53 1.50
N LEU A 24 -7.27 -7.67 2.63
CA LEU A 24 -6.92 -6.92 3.84
C LEU A 24 -5.54 -7.33 4.36
N ILE A 25 -5.21 -8.62 4.36
CA ILE A 25 -3.87 -9.10 4.72
C ILE A 25 -2.81 -8.48 3.80
N ASP A 26 -3.03 -8.51 2.49
CA ASP A 26 -2.11 -7.92 1.52
C ASP A 26 -1.89 -6.41 1.76
N PHE A 27 -2.97 -5.68 1.99
CA PHE A 27 -2.89 -4.25 2.31
C PHE A 27 -2.09 -3.99 3.59
N LEU A 28 -2.35 -4.75 4.66
CA LEU A 28 -1.65 -4.61 5.94
C LEU A 28 -0.17 -4.98 5.85
N CYS A 29 0.18 -6.02 5.09
CA CYS A 29 1.57 -6.40 4.82
C CYS A 29 2.32 -5.29 4.09
N ARG A 30 1.72 -4.72 3.03
CA ARG A 30 2.27 -3.57 2.29
C ARG A 30 2.44 -2.36 3.19
N PHE A 31 1.43 -2.06 4.00
CA PHE A 31 1.46 -0.90 4.89
C PHE A 31 2.52 -1.06 5.97
N SER A 32 2.55 -2.19 6.68
CA SER A 32 3.53 -2.42 7.76
C SER A 32 4.96 -2.42 7.23
N GLY A 33 5.23 -3.15 6.13
CA GLY A 33 6.53 -3.20 5.48
C GLY A 33 6.97 -1.85 4.92
N GLY A 34 6.06 -1.14 4.24
CA GLY A 34 6.32 0.19 3.68
C GLY A 34 6.59 1.24 4.76
N LEU A 35 5.84 1.24 5.87
CA LEU A 35 6.08 2.16 6.98
C LEU A 35 7.42 1.85 7.68
N ALA A 36 7.75 0.58 7.89
CA ALA A 36 9.04 0.18 8.43
C ALA A 36 10.21 0.62 7.53
N LEU A 37 10.06 0.48 6.20
CA LEU A 37 11.03 0.99 5.22
C LEU A 37 11.15 2.51 5.29
N ALA A 38 10.05 3.24 5.37
CA ALA A 38 10.03 4.70 5.48
C ALA A 38 10.78 5.17 6.74
N LEU A 39 10.65 4.44 7.86
CA LEU A 39 11.43 4.70 9.07
C LEU A 39 12.93 4.48 8.84
N CYS A 40 13.34 3.44 8.10
CA CYS A 40 14.76 3.24 7.74
C CYS A 40 15.32 4.40 6.93
N LEU A 41 14.52 5.01 6.04
CA LEU A 41 14.93 6.13 5.20
C LEU A 41 14.88 7.48 5.94
N THR A 42 14.24 7.52 7.10
CA THR A 42 14.14 8.74 7.93
C THR A 42 15.44 8.98 8.69
N SER A 43 15.96 10.20 8.61
CA SER A 43 17.23 10.56 9.25
C SER A 43 17.11 10.57 10.78
N THR A 44 17.85 9.69 11.46
CA THR A 44 17.92 9.62 12.92
C THR A 44 18.69 10.77 13.57
N THR A 45 19.41 11.58 12.77
CA THR A 45 20.12 12.77 13.25
C THR A 45 19.23 14.01 13.29
N LEU A 46 18.21 14.05 12.43
CA LEU A 46 17.28 15.19 12.33
C LEU A 46 15.99 14.97 13.13
N VAL A 47 15.65 13.70 13.38
CA VAL A 47 14.38 13.29 14.01
C VAL A 47 14.66 12.61 15.35
N PRO A 48 13.96 12.98 16.42
CA PRO A 48 14.19 12.40 17.76
C PRO A 48 13.76 10.93 17.81
N GLY A 49 14.42 10.14 18.68
CA GLY A 49 14.15 8.71 18.87
C GLY A 49 12.71 8.40 19.27
N GLY A 50 12.03 9.34 19.94
CA GLY A 50 10.62 9.22 20.31
C GLY A 50 9.69 9.03 19.10
N PHE A 51 9.96 9.71 17.98
CA PHE A 51 9.22 9.52 16.74
C PHE A 51 9.31 8.08 16.23
N PHE A 52 10.51 7.54 16.14
CA PHE A 52 10.74 6.16 15.70
C PHE A 52 10.05 5.15 16.62
N ARG A 53 10.16 5.38 17.94
CA ARG A 53 9.54 4.50 18.95
C ARG A 53 8.04 4.37 18.74
N VAL A 54 7.32 5.49 18.63
CA VAL A 54 5.85 5.49 18.45
C VAL A 54 5.47 4.83 17.13
N ASN A 55 6.18 5.16 16.03
CA ASN A 55 5.86 4.61 14.73
C ASN A 55 6.21 3.11 14.61
N LEU A 56 7.23 2.62 15.30
CA LEU A 56 7.49 1.19 15.42
C LEU A 56 6.39 0.43 16.17
N LEU A 57 5.73 1.07 17.15
CA LEU A 57 4.55 0.48 17.78
C LEU A 57 3.34 0.44 16.83
N VAL A 58 3.23 1.39 15.90
CA VAL A 58 2.24 1.31 14.81
C VAL A 58 2.55 0.12 13.89
N VAL A 59 3.83 -0.04 13.47
CA VAL A 59 4.26 -1.20 12.68
C VAL A 59 3.98 -2.52 13.42
N LEU A 60 4.26 -2.58 14.73
CA LEU A 60 3.93 -3.73 15.58
C LEU A 60 2.43 -4.07 15.51
N GLY A 61 1.55 -3.07 15.67
CA GLY A 61 0.10 -3.26 15.62
C GLY A 61 -0.36 -3.78 14.25
N LEU A 62 0.12 -3.17 13.16
CA LEU A 62 -0.20 -3.57 11.79
C LEU A 62 0.28 -4.99 11.49
N ALA A 63 1.52 -5.33 11.86
CA ALA A 63 2.09 -6.66 11.63
C ALA A 63 1.36 -7.73 12.46
N THR A 64 1.05 -7.46 13.73
CA THR A 64 0.28 -8.36 14.59
C THR A 64 -1.11 -8.61 14.01
N PHE A 65 -1.80 -7.58 13.57
CA PHE A 65 -3.13 -7.69 12.98
C PHE A 65 -3.10 -8.46 11.66
N ALA A 66 -2.12 -8.19 10.78
CA ALA A 66 -1.91 -8.95 9.55
C ALA A 66 -1.64 -10.44 9.83
N GLY A 67 -0.80 -10.75 10.82
CA GLY A 67 -0.50 -12.12 11.24
C GLY A 67 -1.71 -12.87 11.79
N LEU A 68 -2.52 -12.20 12.62
CA LEU A 68 -3.78 -12.78 13.13
C LEU A 68 -4.76 -13.08 12.01
N LEU A 69 -4.95 -12.16 11.06
CA LEU A 69 -5.81 -12.41 9.90
C LEU A 69 -5.26 -13.53 9.01
N ALA A 70 -3.93 -13.56 8.77
CA ALA A 70 -3.29 -14.61 7.98
C ALA A 70 -3.48 -16.01 8.60
N SER A 71 -3.53 -16.11 9.93
CA SER A 71 -3.80 -17.38 10.62
C SER A 71 -5.21 -17.90 10.36
N THR A 72 -6.21 -17.04 10.17
CA THR A 72 -7.59 -17.45 9.89
C THR A 72 -7.79 -18.05 8.50
N VAL A 73 -6.90 -17.75 7.56
CA VAL A 73 -6.92 -18.27 6.19
C VAL A 73 -5.81 -19.29 5.92
N GLY A 74 -5.05 -19.70 6.96
CA GLY A 74 -4.05 -20.76 6.85
C GLY A 74 -2.74 -20.37 6.16
N LEU A 75 -2.42 -19.07 6.02
CA LEU A 75 -1.18 -18.59 5.39
C LEU A 75 0.00 -18.64 6.38
N THR A 76 0.42 -19.85 6.76
CA THR A 76 1.40 -20.09 7.83
C THR A 76 2.71 -19.33 7.64
N THR A 77 3.27 -19.30 6.43
CA THR A 77 4.51 -18.57 6.15
C THR A 77 4.36 -17.07 6.39
N VAL A 78 3.24 -16.49 5.96
CA VAL A 78 2.92 -15.07 6.19
C VAL A 78 2.77 -14.78 7.68
N VAL A 79 2.13 -15.68 8.44
CA VAL A 79 2.02 -15.57 9.90
C VAL A 79 3.39 -15.43 10.54
N TRP A 80 4.33 -16.35 10.23
CA TRP A 80 5.68 -16.29 10.80
C TRP A 80 6.46 -15.04 10.40
N LEU A 81 6.35 -14.59 9.15
CA LEU A 81 6.96 -13.33 8.70
C LEU A 81 6.40 -12.13 9.49
N MET A 82 5.09 -12.09 9.71
CA MET A 82 4.46 -11.01 10.47
C MET A 82 4.80 -11.07 11.97
N VAL A 83 4.95 -12.25 12.54
CA VAL A 83 5.43 -12.43 13.93
C VAL A 83 6.86 -11.89 14.06
N VAL A 84 7.75 -12.21 13.12
CA VAL A 84 9.13 -11.69 13.12
C VAL A 84 9.14 -10.17 12.93
N ALA A 85 8.30 -9.63 12.01
CA ALA A 85 8.17 -8.19 11.82
C ALA A 85 7.68 -7.48 13.09
N ALA A 86 6.68 -8.05 13.77
CA ALA A 86 6.14 -7.54 15.03
C ALA A 86 7.19 -7.56 16.14
N ALA A 87 7.92 -8.68 16.30
CA ALA A 87 9.00 -8.81 17.27
C ALA A 87 10.14 -7.82 16.98
N ALA A 88 10.51 -7.64 15.72
CA ALA A 88 11.51 -6.66 15.31
C ALA A 88 11.04 -5.23 15.61
N ALA A 89 9.79 -4.90 15.31
CA ALA A 89 9.24 -3.57 15.61
C ALA A 89 9.20 -3.28 17.12
N TRP A 90 8.84 -4.28 17.94
CA TRP A 90 8.87 -4.17 19.38
C TRP A 90 10.30 -3.98 19.91
N GLY A 91 11.25 -4.84 19.50
CA GLY A 91 12.65 -4.73 19.90
C GLY A 91 13.28 -3.41 19.42
N GLY A 92 12.96 -2.98 18.20
CA GLY A 92 13.37 -1.68 17.66
C GLY A 92 12.86 -0.49 18.48
N SER A 93 11.61 -0.54 18.95
CA SER A 93 11.05 0.48 19.84
C SER A 93 11.81 0.58 21.16
N ILE A 94 12.22 -0.54 21.75
CA ILE A 94 13.04 -0.58 22.97
C ILE A 94 14.42 -0.01 22.70
N LEU A 95 15.07 -0.41 21.60
CA LEU A 95 16.41 0.06 21.23
C LEU A 95 16.42 1.57 20.96
N MET A 96 15.38 2.12 20.33
CA MET A 96 15.24 3.57 20.13
C MET A 96 15.02 4.30 21.46
N TYR A 97 14.35 3.68 22.43
CA TYR A 97 14.22 4.23 23.79
C TYR A 97 15.57 4.26 24.52
N ALA A 98 16.39 3.22 24.33
CA ALA A 98 17.74 3.12 24.89
C ALA A 98 18.80 3.94 24.11
N ASP A 99 18.38 4.82 23.19
CA ASP A 99 19.21 5.62 22.26
C ASP A 99 20.19 4.80 21.39
N ARG A 100 19.94 3.50 21.25
CA ARG A 100 20.68 2.61 20.37
C ARG A 100 20.16 2.68 18.94
N ARG A 101 20.40 3.80 18.26
CA ARG A 101 19.82 4.15 16.95
C ARG A 101 20.13 3.15 15.86
N HIS A 102 21.38 2.66 15.78
CA HIS A 102 21.76 1.66 14.77
C HIS A 102 20.99 0.35 14.93
N GLY A 103 20.87 -0.15 16.17
CA GLY A 103 20.08 -1.35 16.44
C GLY A 103 18.59 -1.18 16.09
N GLY A 104 18.02 -0.01 16.41
CA GLY A 104 16.66 0.33 16.04
C GLY A 104 16.43 0.36 14.53
N LEU A 105 17.38 0.92 13.73
CA LEU A 105 17.32 0.91 12.27
C LEU A 105 17.42 -0.50 11.69
N VAL A 106 18.28 -1.37 12.25
CA VAL A 106 18.36 -2.77 11.84
C VAL A 106 17.02 -3.48 12.05
N CYS A 107 16.35 -3.22 13.18
CA CYS A 107 15.01 -3.75 13.44
C CYS A 107 13.97 -3.20 12.45
N CYS A 108 14.01 -1.90 12.10
CA CYS A 108 13.18 -1.34 11.04
C CYS A 108 13.40 -2.06 9.71
N GLY A 109 14.66 -2.28 9.33
CA GLY A 109 15.05 -3.00 8.11
C GLY A 109 14.51 -4.44 8.10
N LEU A 110 14.63 -5.16 9.20
CA LEU A 110 14.12 -6.52 9.34
C LEU A 110 12.58 -6.54 9.19
N ALA A 111 11.87 -5.62 9.86
CA ALA A 111 10.42 -5.50 9.72
C ALA A 111 10.00 -5.16 8.28
N ALA A 112 10.74 -4.27 7.59
CA ALA A 112 10.49 -3.91 6.20
C ALA A 112 10.68 -5.11 5.26
N VAL A 113 11.76 -5.88 5.42
CA VAL A 113 12.02 -7.09 4.63
C VAL A 113 10.94 -8.14 4.85
N CYS A 114 10.57 -8.43 6.10
CA CYS A 114 9.51 -9.38 6.41
C CYS A 114 8.15 -8.95 5.82
N GLY A 115 7.79 -7.67 5.94
CA GLY A 115 6.57 -7.12 5.34
C GLY A 115 6.58 -7.17 3.82
N GLY A 116 7.71 -6.87 3.19
CA GLY A 116 7.92 -7.00 1.74
C GLY A 116 7.79 -8.43 1.24
N LEU A 117 8.44 -9.39 1.91
CA LEU A 117 8.34 -10.81 1.59
C LEU A 117 6.90 -11.33 1.76
N ALA A 118 6.24 -10.95 2.85
CA ALA A 118 4.84 -11.30 3.07
C ALA A 118 3.93 -10.77 1.95
N THR A 119 4.16 -9.53 1.50
CA THR A 119 3.45 -8.93 0.35
C THR A 119 3.61 -9.77 -0.93
N VAL A 120 4.82 -10.27 -1.20
CA VAL A 120 5.08 -11.13 -2.36
C VAL A 120 4.34 -12.46 -2.22
N LEU A 121 4.37 -13.08 -1.03
CA LEU A 121 3.79 -14.41 -0.79
C LEU A 121 2.26 -14.42 -0.72
N VAL A 122 1.63 -13.33 -0.28
CA VAL A 122 0.15 -13.22 -0.24
C VAL A 122 -0.44 -13.14 -1.66
N GLY A 123 0.28 -12.56 -2.61
CA GLY A 123 -0.18 -12.38 -3.98
C GLY A 123 0.38 -13.37 -4.97
N ASP A 124 0.32 -12.98 -6.24
CA ASP A 124 0.96 -13.70 -7.32
C ASP A 124 2.49 -13.53 -7.20
N PRO A 125 3.26 -14.62 -7.06
CA PRO A 125 4.72 -14.55 -6.88
C PRO A 125 5.47 -14.15 -8.17
N THR A 126 4.78 -13.93 -9.29
CA THR A 126 5.42 -13.47 -10.52
C THR A 126 6.10 -12.11 -10.29
N THR A 127 7.33 -11.96 -10.79
CA THR A 127 8.11 -10.73 -10.62
C THR A 127 7.38 -9.52 -11.20
N ALA A 128 6.65 -9.68 -12.29
CA ALA A 128 5.88 -8.63 -12.92
C ALA A 128 4.76 -8.07 -12.03
N ALA A 129 4.10 -8.92 -11.22
CA ALA A 129 3.06 -8.52 -10.30
C ALA A 129 3.62 -8.04 -8.95
N SER A 130 4.78 -8.53 -8.54
CA SER A 130 5.38 -8.23 -7.23
C SER A 130 5.94 -6.81 -7.15
N VAL A 131 6.58 -6.31 -8.22
CA VAL A 131 7.20 -4.98 -8.24
C VAL A 131 6.20 -3.84 -7.99
N PRO A 132 5.08 -3.74 -8.72
CA PRO A 132 4.06 -2.71 -8.43
C PRO A 132 3.53 -2.78 -7.01
N ARG A 133 3.35 -3.98 -6.46
CA ARG A 133 2.83 -4.19 -5.10
C ARG A 133 3.81 -3.72 -4.02
N LEU A 134 5.10 -3.99 -4.19
CA LEU A 134 6.15 -3.49 -3.29
C LEU A 134 6.27 -1.97 -3.37
N LEU A 135 6.24 -1.38 -4.57
CA LEU A 135 6.26 0.07 -4.76
C LEU A 135 5.02 0.75 -4.16
N SER A 136 3.85 0.12 -4.29
CA SER A 136 2.61 0.54 -3.63
C SER A 136 2.79 0.59 -2.10
N GLY A 137 3.34 -0.47 -1.51
CA GLY A 137 3.66 -0.52 -0.09
C GLY A 137 4.63 0.60 0.34
N CYS A 138 5.70 0.82 -0.44
CA CYS A 138 6.63 1.92 -0.23
C CYS A 138 5.92 3.28 -0.27
N LEU A 139 5.05 3.50 -1.25
CA LEU A 139 4.32 4.75 -1.42
C LEU A 139 3.36 5.02 -0.25
N ILE A 140 2.59 4.01 0.18
CA ILE A 140 1.72 4.11 1.37
C ILE A 140 2.57 4.47 2.60
N GLY A 141 3.63 3.70 2.86
CA GLY A 141 4.47 3.87 4.04
C GLY A 141 5.17 5.22 4.09
N LEU A 142 5.73 5.69 2.97
CA LEU A 142 6.40 6.99 2.87
C LEU A 142 5.41 8.15 3.03
N THR A 143 4.21 8.05 2.44
CA THR A 143 3.17 9.09 2.58
C THR A 143 2.71 9.21 4.02
N VAL A 144 2.44 8.07 4.67
CA VAL A 144 2.04 8.03 6.08
C VAL A 144 3.16 8.53 6.98
N ASN A 145 4.41 8.12 6.73
CA ASN A 145 5.57 8.62 7.47
C ASN A 145 5.73 10.14 7.35
N ALA A 146 5.55 10.70 6.14
CA ALA A 146 5.60 12.15 5.94
C ALA A 146 4.51 12.87 6.73
N MET A 147 3.28 12.32 6.73
CA MET A 147 2.16 12.86 7.50
C MET A 147 2.43 12.80 9.00
N LEU A 148 2.86 11.65 9.52
CA LEU A 148 3.19 11.45 10.93
C LEU A 148 4.33 12.37 11.37
N LEU A 149 5.34 12.57 10.52
CA LEU A 149 6.42 13.49 10.77
C LEU A 149 5.93 14.93 10.79
N GLY A 150 5.05 15.33 9.86
CA GLY A 150 4.38 16.64 9.89
C GLY A 150 3.60 16.86 11.18
N HIS A 151 2.84 15.85 11.62
CA HIS A 151 2.12 15.90 12.89
C HIS A 151 3.08 16.03 14.10
N TRP A 152 4.22 15.35 14.05
CA TRP A 152 5.24 15.46 15.09
C TRP A 152 5.80 16.88 15.20
N TYR A 153 6.00 17.58 14.08
CA TYR A 153 6.44 18.99 14.07
C TYR A 153 5.49 19.92 14.80
N LEU A 154 4.18 19.65 14.78
CA LEU A 154 3.19 20.46 15.49
C LEU A 154 3.38 20.38 17.01
N ASN A 155 3.87 19.25 17.52
CA ASN A 155 4.09 19.00 18.94
C ASN A 155 5.52 19.31 19.42
N ALA A 156 6.47 19.44 18.50
CA ALA A 156 7.88 19.71 18.79
C ALA A 156 8.40 20.90 17.96
N PRO A 157 7.99 22.14 18.30
CA PRO A 157 8.45 23.33 17.61
C PRO A 157 9.96 23.51 17.82
N GLY A 158 10.69 23.76 16.74
CA GLY A 158 12.15 23.91 16.74
C GLY A 158 12.92 22.81 16.04
N MET A 159 12.26 21.75 15.57
CA MET A 159 12.88 20.78 14.68
C MET A 159 13.16 21.40 13.28
N ARG A 160 14.25 20.97 12.66
CA ARG A 160 14.61 21.42 11.30
C ARG A 160 13.65 20.83 10.27
N VAL A 161 13.02 21.67 9.46
CA VAL A 161 12.05 21.32 8.42
C VAL A 161 12.64 20.39 7.33
N ASP A 162 13.97 20.30 7.27
CA ASP A 162 14.70 19.49 6.28
C ASP A 162 14.30 18.00 6.29
N ALA A 163 13.98 17.44 7.47
CA ALA A 163 13.57 16.04 7.54
C ALA A 163 12.21 15.81 6.87
N LEU A 164 11.26 16.73 7.08
CA LEU A 164 9.94 16.67 6.43
C LEU A 164 10.05 16.88 4.92
N ARG A 165 10.87 17.84 4.48
CA ARG A 165 11.15 18.05 3.05
C ARG A 165 11.69 16.79 2.38
N ARG A 166 12.69 16.14 2.98
CA ARG A 166 13.25 14.88 2.46
C ARG A 166 12.21 13.76 2.41
N SER A 167 11.36 13.64 3.43
CA SER A 167 10.30 12.64 3.45
C SER A 167 9.29 12.83 2.31
N ILE A 168 8.91 14.09 2.01
CA ILE A 168 8.04 14.42 0.86
C ILE A 168 8.76 14.12 -0.46
N ASP A 169 10.04 14.49 -0.59
CA ASP A 169 10.83 14.24 -1.81
C ASP A 169 10.98 12.72 -2.06
N GLN A 170 11.19 11.92 -1.01
CA GLN A 170 11.22 10.45 -1.09
C GLN A 170 9.86 9.87 -1.53
N THR A 171 8.76 10.44 -1.02
CA THR A 171 7.41 10.04 -1.42
C THR A 171 7.14 10.35 -2.89
N LEU A 172 7.55 11.52 -3.37
CA LEU A 172 7.47 11.90 -4.80
C LEU A 172 8.29 10.95 -5.68
N LEU A 173 9.48 10.55 -5.23
CA LEU A 173 10.29 9.57 -5.95
C LEU A 173 9.58 8.21 -6.03
N ALA A 174 9.05 7.71 -4.92
CA ALA A 174 8.31 6.44 -4.89
C ALA A 174 7.07 6.48 -5.79
N TRP A 175 6.35 7.61 -5.78
CA TRP A 175 5.23 7.84 -6.70
C TRP A 175 5.68 7.81 -8.17
N GLY A 176 6.77 8.51 -8.51
CA GLY A 176 7.32 8.54 -9.87
C GLY A 176 7.74 7.15 -10.35
N LEU A 177 8.35 6.34 -9.49
CA LEU A 177 8.72 4.95 -9.79
C LEU A 177 7.48 4.08 -10.02
N LEU A 178 6.45 4.20 -9.16
CA LEU A 178 5.20 3.46 -9.33
C LEU A 178 4.50 3.86 -10.63
N LEU A 179 4.45 5.15 -10.94
CA LEU A 179 3.89 5.65 -12.19
C LEU A 179 4.66 5.11 -13.41
N ALA A 180 6.00 5.15 -13.38
CA ALA A 180 6.84 4.64 -14.47
C ALA A 180 6.60 3.14 -14.72
N VAL A 181 6.53 2.32 -13.65
CA VAL A 181 6.22 0.89 -13.76
C VAL A 181 4.81 0.65 -14.30
N THR A 182 3.83 1.45 -13.84
CA THR A 182 2.44 1.36 -14.34
C THR A 182 2.37 1.70 -15.83
N LEU A 183 3.01 2.81 -16.25
CA LEU A 183 3.06 3.22 -17.66
C LEU A 183 3.82 2.22 -18.54
N ALA A 184 4.91 1.64 -18.03
CA ALA A 184 5.64 0.58 -18.74
C ALA A 184 4.76 -0.67 -18.93
N ALA A 185 3.98 -1.05 -17.92
CA ALA A 185 3.04 -2.16 -18.03
C ALA A 185 1.91 -1.87 -19.05
N VAL A 186 1.37 -0.65 -19.07
CA VAL A 186 0.40 -0.20 -20.08
C VAL A 186 1.01 -0.28 -21.48
N GLY A 187 2.20 0.27 -21.66
CA GLY A 187 2.90 0.27 -22.94
C GLY A 187 3.21 -1.15 -23.45
N TRP A 188 3.63 -2.04 -22.55
CA TRP A 188 3.86 -3.46 -22.86
C TRP A 188 2.58 -4.17 -23.31
N GLN A 189 1.49 -3.98 -22.56
CA GLN A 189 0.18 -4.57 -22.90
C GLN A 189 -0.31 -4.05 -24.26
N PHE A 190 -0.15 -2.76 -24.51
CA PHE A 190 -0.54 -2.15 -25.78
C PHE A 190 0.30 -2.68 -26.95
N ALA A 191 1.60 -2.85 -26.78
CA ALA A 191 2.51 -3.36 -27.81
C ALA A 191 2.29 -4.86 -28.14
N THR A 192 1.81 -5.63 -27.12
CA THR A 192 1.56 -7.08 -27.27
C THR A 192 0.11 -7.43 -27.66
N ALA A 193 -0.83 -6.49 -27.47
CA ALA A 193 -2.18 -6.63 -27.97
C ALA A 193 -2.16 -6.58 -29.50
N GLY A 194 -2.35 -7.74 -30.15
CA GLY A 194 -2.46 -7.82 -31.61
C GLY A 194 -3.58 -6.90 -32.13
N SER A 195 -3.51 -6.56 -33.42
CA SER A 195 -4.50 -5.72 -34.09
C SER A 195 -5.83 -6.47 -34.36
N ASP A 196 -6.49 -6.91 -33.30
CA ASP A 196 -7.71 -7.73 -33.36
C ASP A 196 -8.97 -6.94 -33.78
N GLY A 197 -8.82 -5.85 -34.58
CA GLY A 197 -9.95 -5.08 -35.12
C GLY A 197 -10.75 -4.29 -34.09
N THR A 198 -10.40 -4.36 -32.81
CA THR A 198 -10.96 -3.52 -31.75
C THR A 198 -10.35 -2.12 -31.82
N GLY A 199 -11.16 -1.07 -31.74
CA GLY A 199 -10.66 0.30 -31.84
C GLY A 199 -9.59 0.60 -30.79
N TRP A 200 -8.60 1.44 -31.14
CA TRP A 200 -7.47 1.79 -30.27
C TRP A 200 -7.86 2.26 -28.87
N LEU A 201 -9.03 2.93 -28.74
CA LEU A 201 -9.57 3.37 -27.45
C LEU A 201 -9.97 2.21 -26.53
N SER A 202 -10.54 1.13 -27.08
CA SER A 202 -10.89 -0.05 -26.28
C SER A 202 -9.63 -0.83 -25.85
N GLN A 203 -8.64 -0.95 -26.74
CA GLN A 203 -7.34 -1.55 -26.41
C GLN A 203 -6.60 -0.74 -25.34
N PHE A 204 -6.58 0.59 -25.46
CA PHE A 204 -5.98 1.47 -24.45
C PHE A 204 -6.70 1.36 -23.11
N GLY A 205 -8.03 1.40 -23.10
CA GLY A 205 -8.83 1.22 -21.88
C GLY A 205 -8.56 -0.13 -21.20
N ALA A 206 -8.50 -1.21 -21.96
CA ALA A 206 -8.16 -2.53 -21.44
C ALA A 206 -6.73 -2.59 -20.87
N ALA A 207 -5.74 -2.02 -21.58
CA ALA A 207 -4.36 -1.97 -21.12
C ALA A 207 -4.24 -1.16 -19.82
N VAL A 208 -4.91 -0.01 -19.71
CA VAL A 208 -4.95 0.81 -18.50
C VAL A 208 -5.63 0.07 -17.35
N ALA A 209 -6.72 -0.66 -17.61
CA ALA A 209 -7.41 -1.45 -16.59
C ALA A 209 -6.48 -2.57 -16.05
N VAL A 210 -5.84 -3.32 -16.95
CA VAL A 210 -4.90 -4.39 -16.57
C VAL A 210 -3.69 -3.85 -15.83
N ALA A 211 -3.08 -2.75 -16.29
CA ALA A 211 -1.93 -2.13 -15.62
C ALA A 211 -2.30 -1.51 -14.27
N SER A 212 -3.56 -1.12 -14.08
CA SER A 212 -4.08 -0.62 -12.80
C SER A 212 -4.39 -1.74 -11.80
N GLY A 213 -4.08 -3.00 -12.13
CA GLY A 213 -4.32 -4.17 -11.30
C GLY A 213 -5.56 -4.99 -11.71
N GLY A 214 -6.35 -4.52 -12.69
CA GLY A 214 -7.54 -5.22 -13.17
C GLY A 214 -7.17 -6.38 -14.11
N ARG A 215 -7.46 -7.60 -13.72
CA ARG A 215 -7.52 -8.75 -14.63
C ARG A 215 -8.89 -8.77 -15.28
N ASN A 216 -9.00 -8.34 -16.54
CA ASN A 216 -10.25 -8.42 -17.33
C ASN A 216 -11.46 -7.77 -16.63
N VAL A 217 -11.33 -6.52 -16.20
CA VAL A 217 -12.47 -5.74 -15.76
C VAL A 217 -13.37 -5.53 -16.97
N GLY A 218 -14.49 -6.25 -17.00
CA GLY A 218 -15.59 -5.79 -17.84
C GLY A 218 -15.83 -4.32 -17.48
N LEU A 219 -15.88 -3.44 -18.47
CA LEU A 219 -16.07 -2.00 -18.25
C LEU A 219 -17.52 -1.73 -17.82
N ASP A 220 -17.97 -2.39 -16.73
CA ASP A 220 -19.20 -2.04 -16.05
C ASP A 220 -19.02 -0.68 -15.33
N GLN A 221 -20.12 -0.07 -14.95
CA GLN A 221 -20.10 1.25 -14.31
C GLN A 221 -19.24 1.28 -13.04
N THR A 222 -19.21 0.17 -12.28
CA THR A 222 -18.43 0.04 -11.06
C THR A 222 -16.94 -0.02 -11.36
N GLY A 223 -16.52 -0.81 -12.33
CA GLY A 223 -15.14 -0.90 -12.77
C GLY A 223 -14.59 0.42 -13.29
N LEU A 224 -15.38 1.15 -14.07
CA LEU A 224 -15.03 2.50 -14.53
C LEU A 224 -14.88 3.48 -13.37
N ALA A 225 -15.80 3.48 -12.41
CA ALA A 225 -15.73 4.35 -11.24
C ALA A 225 -14.46 4.08 -10.39
N LEU A 226 -14.15 2.80 -10.17
CA LEU A 226 -12.92 2.40 -9.47
C LEU A 226 -11.67 2.81 -10.25
N LEU A 227 -11.67 2.69 -11.58
CA LEU A 227 -10.56 3.13 -12.41
C LEU A 227 -10.34 4.64 -12.31
N TRP A 228 -11.40 5.43 -12.43
CA TRP A 228 -11.33 6.89 -12.25
C TRP A 228 -10.83 7.26 -10.86
N LEU A 229 -11.31 6.60 -9.81
CA LEU A 229 -10.87 6.85 -8.44
C LEU A 229 -9.37 6.52 -8.27
N ARG A 230 -8.90 5.40 -8.84
CA ARG A 230 -7.48 5.02 -8.86
C ARG A 230 -6.61 6.12 -9.49
N TRP A 231 -7.01 6.60 -10.68
CA TRP A 231 -6.22 7.58 -11.41
C TRP A 231 -6.30 8.97 -10.78
N LEU A 232 -7.49 9.44 -10.43
CA LEU A 232 -7.68 10.77 -9.86
C LEU A 232 -7.08 10.90 -8.46
N ALA A 233 -7.38 9.97 -7.55
CA ALA A 233 -6.87 10.05 -6.18
C ALA A 233 -5.41 9.61 -6.10
N GLY A 234 -5.09 8.40 -6.60
CA GLY A 234 -3.79 7.77 -6.37
C GLY A 234 -2.68 8.29 -7.29
N LEU A 235 -2.96 8.47 -8.58
CA LEU A 235 -1.90 8.79 -9.54
C LEU A 235 -1.80 10.29 -9.89
N LEU A 236 -2.90 11.02 -9.94
CA LEU A 236 -2.89 12.45 -10.28
C LEU A 236 -3.01 13.35 -9.06
N GLY A 237 -3.94 13.05 -8.14
CA GLY A 237 -4.18 13.88 -6.97
C GLY A 237 -3.03 13.85 -5.96
N LEU A 238 -2.47 12.67 -5.71
CA LEU A 238 -1.38 12.51 -4.75
C LEU A 238 -0.15 13.40 -5.04
N PRO A 239 0.45 13.43 -6.26
CA PRO A 239 1.62 14.27 -6.51
C PRO A 239 1.30 15.77 -6.42
N VAL A 240 0.09 16.19 -6.81
CA VAL A 240 -0.34 17.59 -6.66
C VAL A 240 -0.32 17.96 -5.17
N LEU A 241 -0.89 17.13 -4.31
CA LEU A 241 -0.90 17.35 -2.86
C LEU A 241 0.52 17.35 -2.27
N LEU A 242 1.38 16.43 -2.71
CA LEU A 242 2.78 16.39 -2.25
C LEU A 242 3.56 17.64 -2.66
N VAL A 243 3.43 18.08 -3.93
CA VAL A 243 4.08 19.32 -4.43
C VAL A 243 3.54 20.55 -3.70
N MET A 244 2.21 20.62 -3.44
CA MET A 244 1.62 21.70 -2.65
C MET A 244 2.17 21.71 -1.23
N SER A 245 2.22 20.55 -0.56
CA SER A 245 2.80 20.44 0.78
C SER A 245 4.28 20.85 0.78
N ARG A 246 5.05 20.44 -0.24
CA ARG A 246 6.47 20.79 -0.39
C ARG A 246 6.68 22.30 -0.54
N LYS A 247 5.86 22.95 -1.38
CA LYS A 247 5.91 24.41 -1.58
C LYS A 247 5.45 25.19 -0.34
N THR A 248 4.49 24.69 0.41
CA THR A 248 4.03 25.31 1.67
C THR A 248 5.13 25.37 2.72
N LEU A 249 6.11 24.45 2.65
CA LEU A 249 7.28 24.48 3.54
C LEU A 249 8.34 25.52 3.14
N ASP A 250 8.24 26.17 1.98
CA ASP A 250 9.13 27.27 1.59
C ASP A 250 8.78 28.56 2.37
N ILE A 251 7.50 28.71 2.69
CA ILE A 251 7.02 29.64 3.73
C ILE A 251 6.84 28.78 4.97
N PRO A 252 7.62 28.90 6.07
CA PRO A 252 7.68 27.89 7.14
C PRO A 252 6.35 27.67 7.88
N ASN A 253 5.35 27.19 7.13
CA ASN A 253 4.00 26.88 7.61
C ASN A 253 3.82 25.36 7.67
N THR A 254 4.35 24.75 8.73
CA THR A 254 4.26 23.30 8.97
C THR A 254 2.82 22.83 9.19
N GLN A 255 1.95 23.68 9.72
CA GLN A 255 0.55 23.35 9.98
C GLN A 255 -0.22 23.10 8.67
N SER A 256 -0.14 24.03 7.72
CA SER A 256 -0.77 23.85 6.40
C SER A 256 -0.18 22.65 5.64
N ALA A 257 1.16 22.48 5.65
CA ALA A 257 1.81 21.34 5.01
C ALA A 257 1.31 20.02 5.60
N THR A 258 1.17 19.91 6.92
CA THR A 258 0.63 18.72 7.58
C THR A 258 -0.83 18.46 7.21
N GLY A 259 -1.67 19.52 7.15
CA GLY A 259 -3.06 19.38 6.70
C GLY A 259 -3.16 18.81 5.30
N ILE A 260 -2.32 19.25 4.36
CA ILE A 260 -2.27 18.71 3.00
C ILE A 260 -1.80 17.25 3.01
N LEU A 261 -0.84 16.87 3.86
CA LEU A 261 -0.35 15.50 3.97
C LEU A 261 -1.42 14.53 4.52
N TYR A 262 -2.34 14.98 5.38
CA TYR A 262 -3.49 14.16 5.77
C TYR A 262 -4.36 13.80 4.57
N VAL A 263 -4.66 14.78 3.71
CA VAL A 263 -5.41 14.54 2.47
C VAL A 263 -4.63 13.63 1.52
N ALA A 264 -3.31 13.80 1.43
CA ALA A 264 -2.44 12.93 0.64
C ALA A 264 -2.47 11.47 1.15
N CYS A 265 -2.52 11.24 2.46
CA CYS A 265 -2.69 9.90 3.04
C CYS A 265 -4.03 9.28 2.65
N LEU A 266 -5.12 10.03 2.71
CA LEU A 266 -6.42 9.53 2.25
C LEU A 266 -6.39 9.20 0.76
N ALA A 267 -5.79 10.05 -0.06
CA ALA A 267 -5.68 9.84 -1.50
C ALA A 267 -4.87 8.57 -1.84
N VAL A 268 -3.73 8.34 -1.19
CA VAL A 268 -2.92 7.14 -1.45
C VAL A 268 -3.62 5.86 -0.97
N ILE A 269 -4.25 5.88 0.21
CA ILE A 269 -4.98 4.72 0.74
C ILE A 269 -6.15 4.37 -0.18
N LEU A 270 -6.97 5.36 -0.57
CA LEU A 270 -8.08 5.15 -1.50
C LEU A 270 -7.60 4.64 -2.86
N GLY A 271 -6.54 5.25 -3.41
CA GLY A 271 -5.96 4.83 -4.69
C GLY A 271 -5.45 3.39 -4.66
N GLU A 272 -4.75 2.99 -3.60
CA GLU A 272 -4.17 1.65 -3.48
C GLU A 272 -5.22 0.58 -3.15
N LEU A 273 -6.20 0.88 -2.30
CA LEU A 273 -7.34 -0.02 -2.07
C LEU A 273 -8.15 -0.23 -3.35
N THR A 274 -8.35 0.83 -4.14
CA THR A 274 -9.03 0.73 -5.45
C THR A 274 -8.26 -0.13 -6.43
N ALA A 275 -6.91 -0.01 -6.47
CA ALA A 275 -6.07 -0.88 -7.29
C ALA A 275 -6.19 -2.36 -6.87
N GLN A 276 -6.24 -2.63 -5.58
CA GLN A 276 -6.44 -4.00 -5.07
C GLN A 276 -7.82 -4.55 -5.44
N LEU A 277 -8.88 -3.74 -5.35
CA LEU A 277 -10.23 -4.15 -5.74
C LEU A 277 -10.32 -4.45 -7.24
N LEU A 278 -9.66 -3.66 -8.08
CA LEU A 278 -9.56 -3.91 -9.52
C LEU A 278 -8.80 -5.20 -9.86
N ALA A 279 -7.89 -5.65 -8.99
CA ALA A 279 -7.13 -6.89 -9.18
C ALA A 279 -7.95 -8.17 -8.87
N VAL A 280 -9.13 -8.06 -8.26
CA VAL A 280 -9.99 -9.21 -7.93
C VAL A 280 -10.65 -9.73 -9.22
N PRO A 281 -10.58 -11.04 -9.52
CA PRO A 281 -11.25 -11.62 -10.68
C PRO A 281 -12.77 -11.40 -10.60
N ALA A 282 -13.39 -10.99 -11.71
CA ALA A 282 -14.84 -10.72 -11.79
C ALA A 282 -15.70 -11.94 -11.39
N THR A 283 -15.18 -13.17 -11.61
CA THR A 283 -15.85 -14.43 -11.22
C THR A 283 -16.07 -14.55 -9.72
N VAL A 284 -15.24 -13.92 -8.89
CA VAL A 284 -15.38 -13.95 -7.43
C VAL A 284 -16.33 -12.82 -6.96
N GLY A 285 -16.33 -11.68 -7.65
CA GLY A 285 -17.19 -10.53 -7.34
C GLY A 285 -18.68 -10.79 -7.66
N VAL A 286 -18.97 -11.41 -8.81
CA VAL A 286 -20.34 -11.73 -9.25
C VAL A 286 -20.97 -12.80 -8.37
N ALA A 287 -20.22 -13.81 -7.93
CA ALA A 287 -20.73 -14.83 -7.02
C ALA A 287 -21.11 -14.27 -5.62
N ALA A 288 -20.50 -13.16 -5.20
CA ALA A 288 -20.80 -12.53 -3.92
C ALA A 288 -21.99 -11.56 -3.95
N VAL A 289 -22.37 -11.06 -5.15
CA VAL A 289 -23.49 -10.11 -5.33
C VAL A 289 -24.77 -10.81 -5.79
N ALA A 290 -24.65 -12.03 -6.34
CA ALA A 290 -25.79 -12.80 -6.88
C ALA A 290 -26.53 -13.65 -5.83
N GLN A 291 -26.26 -13.48 -4.54
CA GLN A 291 -27.03 -14.14 -3.47
C GLN A 291 -27.92 -13.10 -2.78
N PRO A 292 -29.25 -13.21 -2.88
CA PRO A 292 -30.20 -12.38 -2.15
C PRO A 292 -30.16 -12.55 -0.65
#